data_c3b865fb6fbde88092f906b3f6a8c3d6
#
_entry.id   c3b865fb6fbde88092f906b3f6a8c3d6
#
_cell.length_a   1.000
_cell.length_b   1.000
_cell.length_c   1.000
_cell.angle_alpha   90.00
_cell.angle_beta   90.00
_cell.angle_gamma   90.00
#
_symmetry.space_group_name_H-M   'P 1'
#
loop_
_entity.id
_entity.type
_entity.pdbx_description
1 polymer ?
#
loop_
_entity_poly.entity_id
_entity_poly.type
_entity_poly.pdbx_seq_one_letter_code
_entity_poly.pdbx_strand_id
1 'polypeptide(L)'
;MSPTSSTRTSAEATKSAAAVPAVDARRGDDALPDPASTAPLLEVSDLKVSFPSEDGRVNAVRGVNLSVARGEVLALVGESGSGKSVTSTAVMGLLDESAEVTGSVRLHGTELLGRPDGYMSRIRGSQVAMVFQDPLSALTPVYTVGAQIVEALRIHHPEMSEADAHKRAVELLDLVGIPNPQVRAKAYPHEFSGGMRQRAVIAIAIANDPDLIIADEPTTALDVTIQAQILDVLRTAQKETGAGVIMITHDLGVVAGMADRVAVMYAGRIVETGDVDDIFYRSRMPYTIGLLGSLPRLDARKDSALAT
;
A
#
# COMPACT_ATOMS: atom_id res chain seq x y z
N MET A 1 -59.72 -22.27 48.31
CA MET A 1 -59.77 -20.79 48.25
C MET A 1 -58.64 -20.32 47.41
N SER A 2 -58.98 -19.94 46.21
CA SER A 2 -57.98 -19.60 45.11
C SER A 2 -57.48 -18.17 45.27
N PRO A 3 -56.25 -17.85 44.93
CA PRO A 3 -55.82 -16.51 44.63
C PRO A 3 -55.74 -16.22 43.14
N THR A 4 -56.16 -15.05 42.82
CA THR A 4 -56.28 -14.39 41.52
C THR A 4 -54.99 -14.15 40.84
N SER A 5 -54.96 -14.44 39.52
CA SER A 5 -53.92 -14.12 38.55
C SER A 5 -53.88 -12.61 38.28
N SER A 6 -52.69 -12.03 38.29
CA SER A 6 -52.42 -10.68 37.78
C SER A 6 -51.55 -10.78 36.56
N THR A 7 -52.14 -10.57 35.41
CA THR A 7 -51.49 -10.42 34.10
C THR A 7 -50.73 -9.10 34.04
N ARG A 8 -49.42 -9.14 33.93
CA ARG A 8 -48.59 -7.99 33.53
C ARG A 8 -48.38 -8.02 32.05
N THR A 9 -48.97 -7.07 31.39
CA THR A 9 -48.75 -6.72 29.99
C THR A 9 -47.34 -6.15 29.81
N SER A 10 -46.49 -6.86 29.04
CA SER A 10 -45.18 -6.35 28.63
C SER A 10 -45.39 -5.44 27.42
N ALA A 11 -45.10 -4.16 27.59
CA ALA A 11 -45.03 -3.21 26.49
C ALA A 11 -43.74 -3.48 25.70
N GLU A 12 -43.91 -3.91 24.46
CA GLU A 12 -42.84 -4.00 23.47
C GLU A 12 -42.35 -2.59 23.09
N ALA A 13 -41.14 -2.25 23.51
CA ALA A 13 -40.45 -1.07 23.03
C ALA A 13 -39.85 -1.40 21.66
N THR A 14 -40.56 -1.04 20.61
CA THR A 14 -40.06 -1.06 19.23
C THR A 14 -38.94 -0.05 19.09
N LYS A 15 -37.69 -0.50 19.14
CA LYS A 15 -36.53 0.30 18.73
C LYS A 15 -36.59 0.48 17.22
N SER A 16 -36.92 1.70 16.80
CA SER A 16 -36.74 2.18 15.43
C SER A 16 -35.26 2.12 15.10
N ALA A 17 -34.88 1.11 14.33
CA ALA A 17 -33.60 1.09 13.66
C ALA A 17 -33.59 2.20 12.61
N ALA A 18 -32.80 3.23 12.82
CA ALA A 18 -32.52 4.24 11.82
C ALA A 18 -31.92 3.52 10.60
N ALA A 19 -32.64 3.53 9.49
CA ALA A 19 -32.18 3.00 8.23
C ALA A 19 -30.93 3.77 7.81
N VAL A 20 -29.80 3.08 7.77
CA VAL A 20 -28.61 3.51 7.03
C VAL A 20 -29.09 3.71 5.58
N PRO A 21 -28.83 4.87 4.94
CA PRO A 21 -29.21 5.04 3.55
C PRO A 21 -28.50 3.97 2.74
N ALA A 22 -29.25 3.11 2.09
CA ALA A 22 -28.76 2.13 1.16
C ALA A 22 -27.95 2.88 0.12
N VAL A 23 -26.63 2.68 0.11
CA VAL A 23 -25.79 3.04 -1.03
C VAL A 23 -26.40 2.29 -2.19
N ASP A 24 -26.91 3.05 -3.15
CA ASP A 24 -27.54 2.56 -4.37
C ASP A 24 -26.61 1.52 -4.98
N ALA A 25 -26.94 0.25 -4.78
CA ALA A 25 -26.24 -0.88 -5.37
C ALA A 25 -26.55 -0.86 -6.87
N ARG A 26 -25.97 0.11 -7.58
CA ARG A 26 -25.91 0.05 -9.02
C ARG A 26 -25.23 -1.26 -9.33
N ARG A 27 -25.98 -2.13 -9.98
CA ARG A 27 -25.45 -3.28 -10.73
C ARG A 27 -24.47 -2.71 -11.76
N GLY A 28 -23.30 -2.32 -11.30
CA GLY A 28 -22.18 -1.86 -12.10
C GLY A 28 -21.24 -3.03 -12.25
N ASP A 29 -21.16 -3.45 -13.48
CA ASP A 29 -20.05 -4.14 -14.11
C ASP A 29 -19.12 -4.90 -13.15
N ASP A 30 -19.26 -6.23 -13.08
CA ASP A 30 -18.28 -7.14 -12.46
C ASP A 30 -16.96 -7.18 -13.25
N ALA A 31 -16.82 -6.35 -14.29
CA ALA A 31 -15.59 -6.24 -15.07
C ALA A 31 -14.45 -5.69 -14.22
N LEU A 32 -13.30 -6.35 -14.32
CA LEU A 32 -12.08 -5.86 -13.71
C LEU A 32 -11.59 -4.59 -14.44
N PRO A 33 -10.77 -3.76 -13.77
CA PRO A 33 -10.10 -2.62 -14.41
C PRO A 33 -9.37 -3.07 -15.68
N ASP A 34 -9.54 -2.30 -16.77
CA ASP A 34 -8.91 -2.60 -18.06
C ASP A 34 -7.55 -1.92 -18.16
N PRO A 35 -6.45 -2.69 -18.18
CA PRO A 35 -5.10 -2.13 -18.35
C PRO A 35 -4.88 -1.36 -19.66
N ALA A 36 -5.69 -1.59 -20.69
CA ALA A 36 -5.64 -0.86 -21.95
C ALA A 36 -6.38 0.49 -21.91
N SER A 37 -7.05 0.83 -20.80
CA SER A 37 -7.73 2.10 -20.61
C SER A 37 -6.78 3.30 -20.80
N THR A 38 -7.27 4.38 -21.41
CA THR A 38 -6.55 5.67 -21.52
C THR A 38 -6.61 6.52 -20.26
N ALA A 39 -7.35 6.09 -19.24
CA ALA A 39 -7.41 6.76 -17.94
C ALA A 39 -6.05 6.68 -17.21
N PRO A 40 -5.77 7.57 -16.24
CA PRO A 40 -4.64 7.41 -15.33
C PRO A 40 -4.64 6.01 -14.70
N LEU A 41 -3.44 5.47 -14.44
CA LEU A 41 -3.32 4.16 -13.81
C LEU A 41 -4.07 4.13 -12.47
N LEU A 42 -3.76 5.07 -11.59
CA LEU A 42 -4.47 5.27 -10.33
C LEU A 42 -4.91 6.73 -10.21
N GLU A 43 -6.14 6.93 -9.80
CA GLU A 43 -6.69 8.24 -9.43
C GLU A 43 -7.40 8.15 -8.08
N VAL A 44 -6.99 8.96 -7.14
CA VAL A 44 -7.60 9.10 -5.81
C VAL A 44 -8.15 10.50 -5.69
N SER A 45 -9.44 10.64 -5.38
CA SER A 45 -10.14 11.93 -5.31
C SER A 45 -10.90 12.08 -4.00
N ASP A 46 -10.62 13.16 -3.29
CA ASP A 46 -11.24 13.56 -2.00
C ASP A 46 -11.30 12.39 -0.99
N LEU A 47 -10.28 11.53 -0.96
CA LEU A 47 -10.25 10.37 -0.07
C LEU A 47 -10.20 10.83 1.38
N LYS A 48 -11.15 10.37 2.17
CA LYS A 48 -11.23 10.59 3.61
C LYS A 48 -11.35 9.27 4.34
N VAL A 49 -10.61 9.14 5.44
CA VAL A 49 -10.66 7.98 6.31
C VAL A 49 -10.75 8.44 7.74
N SER A 50 -11.74 7.93 8.47
CA SER A 50 -11.89 8.18 9.90
C SER A 50 -12.15 6.90 10.66
N PHE A 51 -11.63 6.83 11.89
CA PHE A 51 -11.78 5.72 12.80
C PHE A 51 -12.58 6.16 14.04
N PRO A 52 -13.41 5.29 14.63
CA PRO A 52 -14.00 5.55 15.93
C PRO A 52 -12.92 5.59 17.02
N SER A 53 -13.10 6.46 18.01
CA SER A 53 -12.23 6.59 19.17
C SER A 53 -13.10 6.85 20.41
N GLU A 54 -12.57 6.64 21.61
CA GLU A 54 -13.27 6.92 22.87
C GLU A 54 -13.71 8.38 22.96
N ASP A 55 -12.89 9.31 22.44
CA ASP A 55 -13.16 10.76 22.44
C ASP A 55 -13.88 11.25 21.18
N GLY A 56 -14.43 10.35 20.34
CA GLY A 56 -15.12 10.70 19.10
C GLY A 56 -14.55 10.02 17.87
N ARG A 57 -14.18 10.77 16.82
CA ARG A 57 -13.61 10.22 15.58
C ARG A 57 -12.26 10.82 15.27
N VAL A 58 -11.29 9.97 14.95
CA VAL A 58 -9.97 10.37 14.45
C VAL A 58 -10.00 10.37 12.92
N ASN A 59 -9.81 11.56 12.33
CA ASN A 59 -9.73 11.73 10.89
C ASN A 59 -8.27 11.53 10.42
N ALA A 60 -7.92 10.31 10.05
CA ALA A 60 -6.57 9.96 9.64
C ALA A 60 -6.23 10.45 8.22
N VAL A 61 -7.22 10.49 7.31
CA VAL A 61 -7.10 11.04 5.95
C VAL A 61 -8.22 12.05 5.74
N ARG A 62 -7.90 13.22 5.18
CA ARG A 62 -8.75 14.41 5.24
C ARG A 62 -8.91 15.08 3.87
N GLY A 63 -9.27 14.31 2.84
CA GLY A 63 -9.47 14.79 1.48
C GLY A 63 -8.17 14.76 0.66
N VAL A 64 -7.59 13.57 0.54
CA VAL A 64 -6.39 13.32 -0.26
C VAL A 64 -6.77 13.20 -1.74
N ASN A 65 -6.01 13.92 -2.58
CA ASN A 65 -6.06 13.81 -4.03
C ASN A 65 -4.66 13.45 -4.53
N LEU A 66 -4.54 12.37 -5.28
CA LEU A 66 -3.30 11.97 -5.94
C LEU A 66 -3.60 11.15 -7.19
N SER A 67 -2.66 11.10 -8.09
CA SER A 67 -2.72 10.25 -9.28
C SER A 67 -1.34 9.66 -9.55
N VAL A 68 -1.33 8.47 -10.17
CA VAL A 68 -0.11 7.80 -10.62
C VAL A 68 -0.31 7.38 -12.06
N ALA A 69 0.68 7.70 -12.91
CA ALA A 69 0.73 7.23 -14.28
C ALA A 69 1.42 5.85 -14.38
N ARG A 70 1.29 5.19 -15.52
CA ARG A 70 2.07 3.96 -15.81
C ARG A 70 3.55 4.28 -15.81
N GLY A 71 4.34 3.42 -15.18
CA GLY A 71 5.78 3.58 -15.09
C GLY A 71 6.27 4.76 -14.25
N GLU A 72 5.36 5.52 -13.63
CA GLU A 72 5.70 6.64 -12.74
C GLU A 72 6.00 6.14 -11.33
N VAL A 73 6.99 6.74 -10.68
CA VAL A 73 7.26 6.58 -9.25
C VAL A 73 6.80 7.84 -8.50
N LEU A 74 5.67 7.74 -7.81
CA LEU A 74 5.18 8.77 -6.90
C LEU A 74 5.66 8.48 -5.47
N ALA A 75 6.48 9.35 -4.90
CA ALA A 75 6.81 9.29 -3.48
C ALA A 75 5.74 9.99 -2.63
N LEU A 76 5.22 9.29 -1.64
CA LEU A 76 4.34 9.84 -0.61
C LEU A 76 5.15 9.99 0.68
N VAL A 77 5.50 11.22 1.03
CA VAL A 77 6.40 11.53 2.15
C VAL A 77 5.72 12.33 3.26
N GLY A 78 6.25 12.28 4.46
CA GLY A 78 5.75 13.02 5.63
C GLY A 78 6.12 12.30 6.93
N GLU A 79 5.88 12.92 8.06
CA GLU A 79 6.16 12.36 9.40
C GLU A 79 5.32 11.10 9.69
N SER A 80 5.76 10.33 10.69
CA SER A 80 4.95 9.23 11.22
C SER A 80 3.58 9.74 11.69
N GLY A 81 2.52 8.98 11.42
CA GLY A 81 1.15 9.39 11.77
C GLY A 81 0.53 10.44 10.82
N SER A 82 1.19 10.88 9.74
CA SER A 82 0.59 11.82 8.79
C SER A 82 -0.54 11.24 7.92
N GLY A 83 -0.75 9.91 7.93
CA GLY A 83 -1.83 9.22 7.22
C GLY A 83 -1.40 8.44 5.97
N LYS A 84 -0.10 8.33 5.68
CA LYS A 84 0.45 7.67 4.47
C LYS A 84 0.02 6.21 4.34
N SER A 85 0.32 5.39 5.34
CA SER A 85 -0.04 3.96 5.34
C SER A 85 -1.56 3.74 5.38
N VAL A 86 -2.31 4.63 6.04
CA VAL A 86 -3.79 4.58 6.00
C VAL A 86 -4.30 4.86 4.59
N THR A 87 -3.68 5.79 3.87
CA THR A 87 -4.03 6.09 2.47
C THR A 87 -3.78 4.88 1.58
N SER A 88 -2.62 4.23 1.69
CA SER A 88 -2.31 3.03 0.89
C SER A 88 -3.22 1.84 1.23
N THR A 89 -3.49 1.62 2.51
CA THR A 89 -4.41 0.56 2.96
C THR A 89 -5.84 0.81 2.48
N ALA A 90 -6.27 2.08 2.42
CA ALA A 90 -7.56 2.46 1.85
C ALA A 90 -7.64 2.16 0.34
N VAL A 91 -6.58 2.46 -0.43
CA VAL A 91 -6.49 2.11 -1.87
C VAL A 91 -6.61 0.61 -2.07
N MET A 92 -5.98 -0.19 -1.19
CA MET A 92 -6.05 -1.66 -1.21
C MET A 92 -7.40 -2.22 -0.72
N GLY A 93 -8.26 -1.40 -0.11
CA GLY A 93 -9.50 -1.87 0.52
C GLY A 93 -9.23 -2.85 1.67
N LEU A 94 -8.17 -2.61 2.45
CA LEU A 94 -7.72 -3.46 3.57
C LEU A 94 -7.90 -2.79 4.94
N LEU A 95 -8.64 -1.67 5.00
CA LEU A 95 -8.97 -1.07 6.29
C LEU A 95 -9.98 -1.92 7.05
N ASP A 96 -9.91 -1.85 8.39
CA ASP A 96 -10.87 -2.48 9.27
C ASP A 96 -12.30 -1.99 8.99
N GLU A 97 -13.31 -2.85 9.21
CA GLU A 97 -14.73 -2.52 9.00
C GLU A 97 -15.22 -1.34 9.83
N SER A 98 -14.55 -1.02 10.93
CA SER A 98 -14.86 0.16 11.75
C SER A 98 -14.47 1.48 11.10
N ALA A 99 -13.61 1.45 10.08
CA ALA A 99 -13.19 2.64 9.36
C ALA A 99 -14.31 3.15 8.44
N GLU A 100 -14.59 4.44 8.53
CA GLU A 100 -15.43 5.10 7.53
C GLU A 100 -14.54 5.68 6.43
N VAL A 101 -14.75 5.20 5.20
CA VAL A 101 -14.00 5.61 4.02
C VAL A 101 -14.93 6.27 3.02
N THR A 102 -14.58 7.47 2.57
CA THR A 102 -15.35 8.22 1.55
C THR A 102 -14.41 8.84 0.52
N GLY A 103 -14.96 9.24 -0.62
CA GLY A 103 -14.20 9.74 -1.77
C GLY A 103 -14.27 8.79 -2.95
N SER A 104 -13.22 8.72 -3.75
CA SER A 104 -13.12 7.84 -4.91
C SER A 104 -11.69 7.32 -5.07
N VAL A 105 -11.55 6.04 -5.41
CA VAL A 105 -10.29 5.38 -5.76
C VAL A 105 -10.51 4.61 -7.05
N ARG A 106 -9.89 5.05 -8.13
CA ARG A 106 -10.05 4.44 -9.45
C ARG A 106 -8.75 3.86 -9.97
N LEU A 107 -8.80 2.60 -10.38
CA LEU A 107 -7.73 1.93 -11.11
C LEU A 107 -8.16 1.80 -12.58
N HIS A 108 -7.36 2.30 -13.52
CA HIS A 108 -7.73 2.34 -14.94
C HIS A 108 -9.14 2.93 -15.19
N GLY A 109 -9.53 3.93 -14.41
CA GLY A 109 -10.87 4.55 -14.48
C GLY A 109 -11.98 3.77 -13.76
N THR A 110 -11.74 2.54 -13.29
CA THR A 110 -12.72 1.72 -12.58
C THR A 110 -12.70 2.01 -11.09
N GLU A 111 -13.86 2.32 -10.49
CA GLU A 111 -13.99 2.59 -9.06
C GLU A 111 -13.73 1.33 -8.23
N LEU A 112 -12.86 1.43 -7.23
CA LEU A 112 -12.52 0.35 -6.29
C LEU A 112 -13.20 0.52 -4.94
N LEU A 113 -13.47 1.76 -4.52
CA LEU A 113 -14.01 2.02 -3.20
C LEU A 113 -15.44 1.47 -3.08
N GLY A 114 -15.70 0.76 -1.99
CA GLY A 114 -17.00 0.12 -1.73
C GLY A 114 -17.24 -1.17 -2.52
N ARG A 115 -16.25 -1.68 -3.27
CA ARG A 115 -16.37 -3.00 -3.91
C ARG A 115 -16.31 -4.13 -2.87
N PRO A 116 -17.06 -5.21 -3.08
CA PRO A 116 -17.03 -6.36 -2.19
C PRO A 116 -15.65 -7.03 -2.18
N ASP A 117 -15.30 -7.70 -1.07
CA ASP A 117 -13.97 -8.32 -0.90
C ASP A 117 -13.66 -9.35 -2.00
N GLY A 118 -14.64 -10.14 -2.45
CA GLY A 118 -14.45 -11.08 -3.56
C GLY A 118 -14.12 -10.41 -4.90
N TYR A 119 -14.46 -9.12 -5.10
CA TYR A 119 -13.99 -8.34 -6.24
C TYR A 119 -12.56 -7.86 -6.00
N MET A 120 -12.29 -7.30 -4.82
CA MET A 120 -10.98 -6.78 -4.46
C MET A 120 -9.90 -7.86 -4.41
N SER A 121 -10.22 -9.08 -3.99
CA SER A 121 -9.26 -10.21 -3.98
C SER A 121 -8.81 -10.62 -5.38
N ARG A 122 -9.60 -10.37 -6.43
CA ARG A 122 -9.16 -10.57 -7.82
C ARG A 122 -8.20 -9.51 -8.32
N ILE A 123 -8.21 -8.32 -7.71
CA ILE A 123 -7.35 -7.18 -8.06
C ILE A 123 -6.06 -7.21 -7.25
N ARG A 124 -6.17 -7.52 -5.94
CA ARG A 124 -5.01 -7.62 -5.06
C ARG A 124 -4.09 -8.76 -5.50
N GLY A 125 -2.83 -8.47 -5.69
CA GLY A 125 -1.79 -9.41 -6.14
C GLY A 125 -1.75 -9.62 -7.66
N SER A 126 -2.78 -9.23 -8.41
CA SER A 126 -2.78 -9.30 -9.89
C SER A 126 -2.60 -7.93 -10.54
N GLN A 127 -3.40 -6.94 -10.20
CA GLN A 127 -3.30 -5.59 -10.77
C GLN A 127 -2.68 -4.58 -9.78
N VAL A 128 -2.91 -4.75 -8.49
CA VAL A 128 -2.30 -3.93 -7.44
C VAL A 128 -1.60 -4.83 -6.44
N ALA A 129 -0.31 -4.61 -6.24
CA ALA A 129 0.48 -5.32 -5.23
C ALA A 129 0.97 -4.38 -4.15
N MET A 130 1.22 -4.92 -2.96
CA MET A 130 1.74 -4.16 -1.83
C MET A 130 2.97 -4.85 -1.22
N VAL A 131 4.02 -4.07 -1.02
CA VAL A 131 5.20 -4.43 -0.25
C VAL A 131 5.06 -3.78 1.11
N PHE A 132 4.85 -4.60 2.14
CA PHE A 132 4.64 -4.13 3.52
C PHE A 132 5.95 -3.77 4.21
N GLN A 133 5.86 -2.92 5.24
CA GLN A 133 6.98 -2.43 6.03
C GLN A 133 7.77 -3.55 6.71
N ASP A 134 7.08 -4.56 7.28
CA ASP A 134 7.71 -5.68 7.96
C ASP A 134 7.67 -6.95 7.10
N PRO A 135 8.81 -7.40 6.56
CA PRO A 135 8.87 -8.62 5.76
C PRO A 135 8.58 -9.90 6.57
N LEU A 136 8.69 -9.86 7.92
CA LEU A 136 8.37 -11.03 8.74
C LEU A 136 6.87 -11.26 8.85
N SER A 137 6.08 -10.20 8.85
CA SER A 137 4.61 -10.31 8.84
C SER A 137 4.07 -10.74 7.49
N ALA A 138 4.80 -10.47 6.40
CA ALA A 138 4.41 -10.82 5.04
C ALA A 138 4.75 -12.26 4.62
N LEU A 139 5.70 -12.92 5.31
CA LEU A 139 6.15 -14.28 5.01
C LEU A 139 5.66 -15.27 6.04
N THR A 140 4.94 -16.30 5.62
CA THR A 140 4.49 -17.39 6.49
C THR A 140 5.67 -18.30 6.85
N PRO A 141 6.06 -18.40 8.14
CA PRO A 141 7.33 -19.04 8.53
C PRO A 141 7.38 -20.56 8.33
N VAL A 142 6.24 -21.21 8.20
CA VAL A 142 6.10 -22.66 8.07
C VAL A 142 6.06 -23.16 6.62
N TYR A 143 6.09 -22.26 5.65
CA TYR A 143 6.18 -22.59 4.22
C TYR A 143 7.50 -22.11 3.63
N THR A 144 8.01 -22.84 2.63
CA THR A 144 9.21 -22.39 1.91
C THR A 144 8.89 -21.13 1.09
N VAL A 145 9.91 -20.31 0.85
CA VAL A 145 9.73 -19.07 0.09
C VAL A 145 9.21 -19.34 -1.33
N GLY A 146 9.74 -20.38 -1.99
CA GLY A 146 9.25 -20.77 -3.31
C GLY A 146 7.79 -21.22 -3.32
N ALA A 147 7.34 -21.95 -2.27
CA ALA A 147 5.94 -22.35 -2.16
C ALA A 147 5.00 -21.15 -2.03
N GLN A 148 5.40 -20.11 -1.30
CA GLN A 148 4.61 -18.88 -1.14
C GLN A 148 4.51 -18.09 -2.46
N ILE A 149 5.59 -18.06 -3.26
CA ILE A 149 5.54 -17.46 -4.60
C ILE A 149 4.65 -18.26 -5.55
N VAL A 150 4.76 -19.60 -5.51
CA VAL A 150 3.90 -20.52 -6.30
C VAL A 150 2.42 -20.33 -5.94
N GLU A 151 2.11 -20.19 -4.66
CA GLU A 151 0.75 -19.90 -4.20
C GLU A 151 0.23 -18.57 -4.78
N ALA A 152 1.02 -17.49 -4.66
CA ALA A 152 0.67 -16.18 -5.20
C ALA A 152 0.41 -16.23 -6.72
N LEU A 153 1.18 -16.98 -7.47
CA LEU A 153 0.97 -17.19 -8.91
C LEU A 153 -0.34 -17.95 -9.17
N ARG A 154 -0.54 -19.09 -8.51
CA ARG A 154 -1.65 -20.00 -8.83
C ARG A 154 -3.01 -19.53 -8.35
N ILE A 155 -3.07 -18.63 -7.38
CA ILE A 155 -4.32 -17.95 -6.98
C ILE A 155 -4.93 -17.18 -8.17
N HIS A 156 -4.08 -16.53 -8.97
CA HIS A 156 -4.53 -15.72 -10.12
C HIS A 156 -4.44 -16.48 -11.45
N HIS A 157 -3.61 -17.54 -11.52
CA HIS A 157 -3.40 -18.38 -12.71
C HIS A 157 -3.64 -19.85 -12.36
N PRO A 158 -4.91 -20.26 -12.08
CA PRO A 158 -5.23 -21.63 -11.69
C PRO A 158 -4.91 -22.67 -12.78
N GLU A 159 -4.82 -22.22 -14.04
CA GLU A 159 -4.43 -23.03 -15.19
C GLU A 159 -2.93 -23.31 -15.25
N MET A 160 -2.09 -22.54 -14.54
CA MET A 160 -0.64 -22.70 -14.54
C MET A 160 -0.25 -24.03 -13.89
N SER A 161 0.57 -24.82 -14.58
CA SER A 161 1.07 -26.07 -14.02
C SER A 161 1.97 -25.80 -12.79
N GLU A 162 2.01 -26.75 -11.85
CA GLU A 162 2.87 -26.62 -10.67
C GLU A 162 4.36 -26.52 -11.05
N ALA A 163 4.77 -27.21 -12.10
CA ALA A 163 6.15 -27.17 -12.61
C ALA A 163 6.50 -25.78 -13.19
N ASP A 164 5.58 -25.18 -13.95
CA ASP A 164 5.79 -23.84 -14.51
C ASP A 164 5.77 -22.77 -13.41
N ALA A 165 4.88 -22.91 -12.42
CA ALA A 165 4.84 -22.01 -11.27
C ALA A 165 6.13 -22.08 -10.44
N HIS A 166 6.68 -23.27 -10.21
CA HIS A 166 7.98 -23.44 -9.54
C HIS A 166 9.14 -22.85 -10.36
N LYS A 167 9.12 -23.02 -11.68
CA LYS A 167 10.12 -22.41 -12.56
C LYS A 167 10.05 -20.88 -12.47
N ARG A 168 8.85 -20.32 -12.58
CA ARG A 168 8.63 -18.86 -12.46
C ARG A 168 9.04 -18.35 -11.09
N ALA A 169 8.78 -19.07 -10.01
CA ALA A 169 9.21 -18.70 -8.66
C ALA A 169 10.75 -18.57 -8.55
N VAL A 170 11.49 -19.48 -9.17
CA VAL A 170 12.96 -19.42 -9.24
C VAL A 170 13.43 -18.21 -10.07
N GLU A 171 12.80 -17.96 -11.21
CA GLU A 171 13.10 -16.80 -12.06
C GLU A 171 12.87 -15.48 -11.31
N LEU A 172 11.78 -15.37 -10.55
CA LEU A 172 11.47 -14.19 -9.72
C LEU A 172 12.49 -13.99 -8.60
N LEU A 173 12.93 -15.07 -7.94
CA LEU A 173 13.99 -14.98 -6.93
C LEU A 173 15.33 -14.54 -7.53
N ASP A 174 15.63 -14.97 -8.77
CA ASP A 174 16.82 -14.52 -9.49
C ASP A 174 16.71 -13.04 -9.87
N LEU A 175 15.56 -12.62 -10.39
CA LEU A 175 15.26 -11.22 -10.77
C LEU A 175 15.48 -10.25 -9.60
N VAL A 176 15.05 -10.64 -8.40
CA VAL A 176 15.27 -9.81 -7.19
C VAL A 176 16.67 -10.00 -6.58
N GLY A 177 17.56 -10.72 -7.26
CA GLY A 177 18.95 -10.90 -6.85
C GLY A 177 19.16 -11.78 -5.61
N ILE A 178 18.31 -12.80 -5.41
CA ILE A 178 18.54 -13.84 -4.40
C ILE A 178 19.60 -14.82 -4.90
N PRO A 179 20.74 -15.00 -4.20
CA PRO A 179 21.80 -15.91 -4.63
C PRO A 179 21.33 -17.37 -4.58
N ASN A 180 21.71 -18.17 -5.59
CA ASN A 180 21.33 -19.59 -5.71
C ASN A 180 19.82 -19.83 -5.62
N PRO A 181 18.99 -19.18 -6.48
CA PRO A 181 17.54 -19.12 -6.35
C PRO A 181 16.89 -20.51 -6.31
N GLN A 182 17.42 -21.51 -7.03
CA GLN A 182 16.92 -22.90 -7.02
C GLN A 182 17.01 -23.56 -5.63
N VAL A 183 18.07 -23.25 -4.87
CA VAL A 183 18.27 -23.74 -3.51
C VAL A 183 17.39 -22.92 -2.54
N ARG A 184 17.39 -21.60 -2.71
CA ARG A 184 16.66 -20.69 -1.84
C ARG A 184 15.14 -20.80 -1.98
N ALA A 185 14.62 -21.18 -3.14
CA ALA A 185 13.19 -21.50 -3.28
C ALA A 185 12.71 -22.58 -2.32
N LYS A 186 13.60 -23.52 -1.92
CA LYS A 186 13.30 -24.60 -0.97
C LYS A 186 13.57 -24.25 0.48
N ALA A 187 14.15 -23.09 0.76
CA ALA A 187 14.48 -22.62 2.10
C ALA A 187 13.27 -21.91 2.73
N TYR A 188 13.25 -21.88 4.06
CA TYR A 188 12.23 -21.20 4.86
C TYR A 188 12.63 -19.73 5.15
N PRO A 189 11.66 -18.86 5.46
CA PRO A 189 11.93 -17.44 5.74
C PRO A 189 12.98 -17.20 6.84
N HIS A 190 13.06 -18.06 7.85
CA HIS A 190 14.03 -17.92 8.94
C HIS A 190 15.48 -18.18 8.51
N GLU A 191 15.70 -18.83 7.35
CA GLU A 191 17.03 -19.08 6.76
C GLU A 191 17.50 -17.90 5.88
N PHE A 192 16.69 -16.85 5.75
CA PHE A 192 16.98 -15.65 4.98
C PHE A 192 17.46 -14.52 5.89
N SER A 193 18.42 -13.73 5.42
CA SER A 193 18.74 -12.43 6.05
C SER A 193 17.58 -11.44 5.89
N GLY A 194 17.57 -10.34 6.64
CA GLY A 194 16.54 -9.30 6.54
C GLY A 194 16.37 -8.80 5.10
N GLY A 195 17.47 -8.42 4.45
CA GLY A 195 17.44 -7.98 3.04
C GLY A 195 16.98 -9.06 2.06
N MET A 196 17.31 -10.34 2.30
CA MET A 196 16.80 -11.43 1.47
C MET A 196 15.30 -11.64 1.67
N ARG A 197 14.77 -11.50 2.90
CA ARG A 197 13.32 -11.57 3.15
C ARG A 197 12.60 -10.45 2.43
N GLN A 198 13.12 -9.21 2.50
CA GLN A 198 12.52 -8.08 1.79
C GLN A 198 12.49 -8.31 0.27
N ARG A 199 13.57 -8.83 -0.31
CA ARG A 199 13.61 -9.20 -1.74
C ARG A 199 12.60 -10.29 -2.08
N ALA A 200 12.44 -11.29 -1.21
CA ALA A 200 11.43 -12.33 -1.40
C ALA A 200 10.00 -11.79 -1.35
N VAL A 201 9.70 -10.84 -0.44
CA VAL A 201 8.41 -10.13 -0.41
C VAL A 201 8.18 -9.35 -1.70
N ILE A 202 9.21 -8.69 -2.23
CA ILE A 202 9.13 -8.00 -3.54
C ILE A 202 8.87 -9.02 -4.66
N ALA A 203 9.55 -10.18 -4.66
CA ALA A 203 9.31 -11.24 -5.64
C ALA A 203 7.85 -11.75 -5.62
N ILE A 204 7.25 -11.90 -4.43
CA ILE A 204 5.83 -12.24 -4.28
C ILE A 204 4.95 -11.12 -4.83
N ALA A 205 5.25 -9.86 -4.51
CA ALA A 205 4.46 -8.72 -4.95
C ALA A 205 4.41 -8.59 -6.48
N ILE A 206 5.52 -8.89 -7.17
CA ILE A 206 5.60 -8.77 -8.65
C ILE A 206 5.29 -10.08 -9.39
N ALA A 207 4.87 -11.14 -8.68
CA ALA A 207 4.72 -12.48 -9.26
C ALA A 207 3.74 -12.51 -10.45
N ASN A 208 2.69 -11.71 -10.40
CA ASN A 208 1.64 -11.63 -11.41
C ASN A 208 1.73 -10.35 -12.28
N ASP A 209 2.90 -9.74 -12.39
CA ASP A 209 3.16 -8.54 -13.20
C ASP A 209 2.14 -7.41 -12.96
N PRO A 210 1.98 -6.91 -11.70
CA PRO A 210 0.96 -5.93 -11.35
C PRO A 210 1.15 -4.61 -12.07
N ASP A 211 0.04 -3.91 -12.35
CA ASP A 211 0.06 -2.56 -12.94
C ASP A 211 0.51 -1.48 -11.93
N LEU A 212 0.20 -1.68 -10.63
CA LEU A 212 0.55 -0.76 -9.55
C LEU A 212 1.24 -1.51 -8.41
N ILE A 213 2.37 -0.98 -7.95
CA ILE A 213 3.08 -1.44 -6.74
C ILE A 213 3.00 -0.36 -5.67
N ILE A 214 2.50 -0.69 -4.50
CA ILE A 214 2.54 0.17 -3.31
C ILE A 214 3.62 -0.36 -2.39
N ALA A 215 4.70 0.41 -2.20
CA ALA A 215 5.81 0.06 -1.30
C ALA A 215 5.72 0.93 -0.04
N ASP A 216 5.25 0.35 1.06
CA ASP A 216 5.10 1.04 2.35
C ASP A 216 6.35 0.84 3.20
N GLU A 217 7.19 1.87 3.27
CA GLU A 217 8.47 1.89 3.98
C GLU A 217 9.37 0.67 3.71
N PRO A 218 9.65 0.31 2.45
CA PRO A 218 10.24 -0.97 2.07
C PRO A 218 11.68 -1.15 2.55
N THR A 219 12.30 -0.11 3.07
CA THR A 219 13.72 -0.09 3.52
C THR A 219 13.86 0.21 5.01
N THR A 220 12.78 0.36 5.75
CA THR A 220 12.82 0.63 7.20
C THR A 220 13.53 -0.49 7.96
N ALA A 221 14.35 -0.14 8.94
CA ALA A 221 15.17 -1.03 9.76
C ALA A 221 16.28 -1.82 9.00
N LEU A 222 16.63 -1.40 7.79
CA LEU A 222 17.75 -1.96 7.03
C LEU A 222 18.96 -1.01 7.08
N ASP A 223 20.16 -1.57 7.00
CA ASP A 223 21.37 -0.75 6.84
C ASP A 223 21.42 -0.09 5.46
N VAL A 224 22.16 1.02 5.34
CA VAL A 224 22.22 1.86 4.14
C VAL A 224 22.61 1.07 2.88
N THR A 225 23.49 0.07 3.01
CA THR A 225 23.92 -0.74 1.88
C THR A 225 22.80 -1.64 1.38
N ILE A 226 22.10 -2.30 2.29
CA ILE A 226 20.94 -3.15 1.97
C ILE A 226 19.78 -2.29 1.46
N GLN A 227 19.56 -1.11 2.05
CA GLN A 227 18.57 -0.15 1.57
C GLN A 227 18.77 0.19 0.08
N ALA A 228 20.00 0.57 -0.33
CA ALA A 228 20.31 0.85 -1.73
C ALA A 228 19.99 -0.36 -2.64
N GLN A 229 20.36 -1.56 -2.21
CA GLN A 229 20.08 -2.79 -2.95
C GLN A 229 18.58 -3.08 -3.09
N ILE A 230 17.77 -2.81 -2.06
CA ILE A 230 16.30 -2.99 -2.12
C ILE A 230 15.68 -1.99 -3.10
N LEU A 231 16.15 -0.75 -3.11
CA LEU A 231 15.69 0.26 -4.07
C LEU A 231 16.03 -0.12 -5.52
N ASP A 232 17.23 -0.67 -5.75
CA ASP A 232 17.60 -1.18 -7.07
C ASP A 232 16.71 -2.35 -7.50
N VAL A 233 16.34 -3.24 -6.58
CA VAL A 233 15.39 -4.34 -6.84
C VAL A 233 14.01 -3.78 -7.19
N LEU A 234 13.49 -2.81 -6.44
CA LEU A 234 12.21 -2.17 -6.74
C LEU A 234 12.22 -1.46 -8.10
N ARG A 235 13.33 -0.79 -8.44
CA ARG A 235 13.50 -0.15 -9.75
C ARG A 235 13.55 -1.18 -10.88
N THR A 236 14.21 -2.33 -10.66
CA THR A 236 14.22 -3.43 -11.61
C THR A 236 12.81 -4.00 -11.79
N ALA A 237 12.11 -4.28 -10.69
CA ALA A 237 10.74 -4.77 -10.71
C ALA A 237 9.80 -3.82 -11.46
N GLN A 238 9.87 -2.51 -11.20
CA GLN A 238 9.09 -1.49 -11.90
C GLN A 238 9.36 -1.49 -13.40
N LYS A 239 10.63 -1.59 -13.81
CA LYS A 239 11.00 -1.59 -15.23
C LYS A 239 10.53 -2.86 -15.96
N GLU A 240 10.64 -4.01 -15.32
CA GLU A 240 10.25 -5.30 -15.91
C GLU A 240 8.72 -5.41 -16.06
N THR A 241 7.95 -4.91 -15.09
CA THR A 241 6.49 -4.94 -15.13
C THR A 241 5.87 -3.73 -15.84
N GLY A 242 6.59 -2.63 -15.99
CA GLY A 242 6.04 -1.34 -16.43
C GLY A 242 5.05 -0.73 -15.43
N ALA A 243 5.05 -1.20 -14.19
CA ALA A 243 4.15 -0.76 -13.13
C ALA A 243 4.36 0.70 -12.75
N GLY A 244 3.27 1.39 -12.37
CA GLY A 244 3.37 2.59 -11.55
C GLY A 244 3.73 2.20 -10.11
N VAL A 245 4.43 3.08 -9.40
CA VAL A 245 4.84 2.82 -8.01
C VAL A 245 4.39 3.95 -7.09
N ILE A 246 3.74 3.63 -5.99
CA ILE A 246 3.60 4.53 -4.84
C ILE A 246 4.64 4.10 -3.81
N MET A 247 5.63 4.94 -3.58
CA MET A 247 6.67 4.69 -2.58
C MET A 247 6.40 5.55 -1.34
N ILE A 248 6.03 4.92 -0.25
CA ILE A 248 5.85 5.58 1.04
C ILE A 248 7.16 5.51 1.80
N THR A 249 7.67 6.65 2.21
CA THR A 249 8.90 6.74 3.01
C THR A 249 8.97 8.06 3.78
N HIS A 250 9.75 8.05 4.84
CA HIS A 250 10.18 9.27 5.54
C HIS A 250 11.62 9.67 5.18
N ASP A 251 12.31 8.84 4.36
CA ASP A 251 13.69 9.10 3.93
C ASP A 251 13.71 9.84 2.58
N LEU A 252 13.95 11.14 2.65
CA LEU A 252 14.04 12.00 1.47
C LEU A 252 15.26 11.72 0.60
N GLY A 253 16.31 11.09 1.12
CA GLY A 253 17.46 10.63 0.33
C GLY A 253 17.04 9.52 -0.65
N VAL A 254 16.18 8.62 -0.20
CA VAL A 254 15.55 7.59 -1.05
C VAL A 254 14.71 8.22 -2.17
N VAL A 255 13.90 9.22 -1.79
CA VAL A 255 13.02 9.94 -2.73
C VAL A 255 13.83 10.60 -3.86
N ALA A 256 14.87 11.35 -3.51
CA ALA A 256 15.73 12.02 -4.50
C ALA A 256 16.35 11.07 -5.53
N GLY A 257 16.60 9.81 -5.12
CA GLY A 257 17.22 8.81 -6.00
C GLY A 257 16.24 7.98 -6.85
N MET A 258 14.95 8.00 -6.55
CA MET A 258 14.00 7.05 -7.15
C MET A 258 12.70 7.69 -7.69
N ALA A 259 12.20 8.75 -7.07
CA ALA A 259 10.90 9.30 -7.42
C ALA A 259 10.95 10.22 -8.65
N ASP A 260 9.87 10.19 -9.44
CA ASP A 260 9.59 11.18 -10.49
C ASP A 260 8.85 12.38 -9.89
N ARG A 261 7.83 12.09 -9.08
CA ARG A 261 7.02 13.08 -8.38
C ARG A 261 6.94 12.80 -6.88
N VAL A 262 6.69 13.84 -6.12
CA VAL A 262 6.56 13.79 -4.66
C VAL A 262 5.23 14.39 -4.23
N ALA A 263 4.55 13.73 -3.33
CA ALA A 263 3.40 14.25 -2.60
C ALA A 263 3.77 14.31 -1.10
N VAL A 264 3.78 15.50 -0.54
CA VAL A 264 4.09 15.74 0.88
C VAL A 264 2.80 15.72 1.69
N MET A 265 2.74 14.82 2.67
CA MET A 265 1.55 14.61 3.49
C MET A 265 1.77 15.09 4.92
N TYR A 266 0.86 15.92 5.42
CA TYR A 266 0.84 16.42 6.79
C TYR A 266 -0.58 16.37 7.36
N ALA A 267 -0.73 15.81 8.55
CA ALA A 267 -2.00 15.75 9.28
C ALA A 267 -3.20 15.31 8.42
N GLY A 268 -3.01 14.24 7.63
CA GLY A 268 -4.07 13.65 6.79
C GLY A 268 -4.34 14.37 5.46
N ARG A 269 -3.52 15.35 5.07
CA ARG A 269 -3.69 16.11 3.82
C ARG A 269 -2.40 16.13 3.00
N ILE A 270 -2.52 16.13 1.69
CA ILE A 270 -1.41 16.51 0.82
C ILE A 270 -1.30 18.01 0.86
N VAL A 271 -0.15 18.52 1.32
CA VAL A 271 0.11 19.94 1.51
C VAL A 271 0.95 20.51 0.37
N GLU A 272 1.73 19.68 -0.32
CA GLU A 272 2.50 20.06 -1.49
C GLU A 272 2.68 18.86 -2.41
N THR A 273 2.70 19.09 -3.73
CA THR A 273 3.02 18.07 -4.73
C THR A 273 3.76 18.74 -5.90
N GLY A 274 4.69 18.02 -6.48
CA GLY A 274 5.48 18.50 -7.62
C GLY A 274 6.47 17.43 -8.08
N ASP A 275 7.20 17.75 -9.14
CA ASP A 275 8.34 16.96 -9.56
C ASP A 275 9.41 16.95 -8.46
N VAL A 276 10.24 15.91 -8.42
CA VAL A 276 11.25 15.76 -7.36
C VAL A 276 12.14 17.01 -7.22
N ASP A 277 12.56 17.61 -8.33
CA ASP A 277 13.38 18.83 -8.32
C ASP A 277 12.63 20.04 -7.78
N ASP A 278 11.33 20.16 -8.05
CA ASP A 278 10.51 21.25 -7.53
C ASP A 278 10.37 21.17 -6.01
N ILE A 279 10.16 19.96 -5.48
CA ILE A 279 10.05 19.76 -4.04
C ILE A 279 11.39 20.00 -3.35
N PHE A 280 12.51 19.51 -3.88
CA PHE A 280 13.81 19.63 -3.24
C PHE A 280 14.42 21.03 -3.32
N TYR A 281 14.23 21.74 -4.43
CA TYR A 281 14.91 23.01 -4.69
C TYR A 281 13.97 24.23 -4.74
N ARG A 282 12.65 24.03 -4.86
CA ARG A 282 11.66 25.08 -5.06
C ARG A 282 10.41 24.93 -4.21
N SER A 283 10.52 24.17 -3.11
CA SER A 283 9.41 23.96 -2.16
C SER A 283 8.87 25.31 -1.65
N ARG A 284 7.54 25.39 -1.52
CA ARG A 284 6.81 26.60 -1.12
C ARG A 284 6.10 26.45 0.20
N MET A 285 5.77 25.21 0.58
CA MET A 285 5.06 24.92 1.81
C MET A 285 6.03 24.97 3.00
N PRO A 286 5.77 25.76 4.05
CA PRO A 286 6.65 25.86 5.21
C PRO A 286 6.97 24.51 5.84
N TYR A 287 6.00 23.58 5.89
CA TYR A 287 6.21 22.23 6.39
C TYR A 287 7.24 21.44 5.53
N THR A 288 7.13 21.51 4.21
CA THR A 288 8.08 20.85 3.29
C THR A 288 9.49 21.44 3.46
N ILE A 289 9.61 22.76 3.60
CA ILE A 289 10.89 23.43 3.85
C ILE A 289 11.49 22.96 5.17
N GLY A 290 10.68 22.89 6.23
CA GLY A 290 11.10 22.35 7.54
C GLY A 290 11.53 20.89 7.47
N LEU A 291 10.76 20.05 6.76
CA LEU A 291 11.07 18.63 6.56
C LEU A 291 12.41 18.46 5.85
N LEU A 292 12.66 19.20 4.77
CA LEU A 292 13.93 19.21 4.04
C LEU A 292 15.08 19.78 4.89
N GLY A 293 14.81 20.82 5.69
CA GLY A 293 15.79 21.44 6.59
C GLY A 293 16.22 20.54 7.74
N SER A 294 15.41 19.53 8.11
CA SER A 294 15.75 18.57 9.15
C SER A 294 16.69 17.43 8.67
N LEU A 295 16.95 17.35 7.36
CA LEU A 295 17.88 16.37 6.82
C LEU A 295 19.31 16.64 7.28
N PRO A 296 20.03 15.62 7.80
CA PRO A 296 21.44 15.77 8.13
C PRO A 296 22.26 16.07 6.86
N ARG A 297 22.86 17.26 6.79
CA ARG A 297 23.78 17.59 5.71
C ARG A 297 25.17 17.08 6.06
N LEU A 298 25.80 16.32 5.15
CA LEU A 298 27.18 15.82 5.32
C LEU A 298 28.22 16.95 5.43
N ASP A 299 27.89 18.14 4.91
CA ASP A 299 28.72 19.35 4.88
C ASP A 299 28.36 20.38 5.96
N ALA A 300 27.31 20.12 6.76
CA ALA A 300 26.92 21.02 7.83
C ALA A 300 27.94 21.05 8.96
N ARG A 301 28.42 22.25 9.34
CA ARG A 301 29.20 22.43 10.57
C ARG A 301 28.34 22.01 11.76
N LYS A 302 28.95 21.26 12.71
CA LYS A 302 28.28 20.73 13.91
C LYS A 302 27.58 21.77 14.81
N ASP A 303 27.78 23.04 14.55
CA ASP A 303 27.33 24.16 15.41
C ASP A 303 26.07 24.87 14.93
N SER A 304 25.44 24.43 13.79
CA SER A 304 24.17 25.00 13.37
C SER A 304 23.01 24.18 13.94
N ALA A 305 22.15 24.82 14.75
CA ALA A 305 20.90 24.20 15.21
C ALA A 305 20.06 23.81 13.99
N LEU A 306 19.44 22.62 14.03
CA LEU A 306 18.48 22.19 13.03
C LEU A 306 17.30 23.19 13.05
N ALA A 307 16.82 23.58 11.87
CA ALA A 307 15.61 24.40 11.75
C ALA A 307 14.43 23.59 12.28
N THR A 308 13.84 24.05 13.38
CA THR A 308 12.61 23.50 13.99
C THR A 308 11.40 24.29 13.56
#